data_d9ab14819daabb2cf6be7b3d258691a0
#
_entry.id   d9ab14819daabb2cf6be7b3d258691a0
#
_cell.length_a   1.000
_cell.length_b   1.000
_cell.length_c   1.000
_cell.angle_alpha   90.00
_cell.angle_beta   90.00
_cell.angle_gamma   90.00
#
_symmetry.space_group_name_H-M   'P 1'
#
loop_
_entity.id
_entity.type
_entity.pdbx_description
1 polymer ?
#
loop_
_entity_poly.entity_id
_entity_poly.type
_entity_poly.pdbx_seq_one_letter_code
_entity_poly.pdbx_strand_id
1 'polypeptide(L)'
;MDTSGHSSQTDGFRVERAGAGAGGDGTLRDWRHVHNLVVPTAPLSPDEVRERAGRNRLDVAYLGDVLVGCMTVRPAAGEDPVVVIARVLPEYRGRGLGVALYEHGLAQAREFGAVTVRTVVLETNPEGLRFALARGFVEVERYVLPGDTVAFIDLDLDLDPGLDLEPAATA
;
A
#
# COMPACT_ATOMS: atom_id res chain seq x y z
N MET A 1 17.14 34.05 17.27
CA MET A 1 17.63 32.80 16.67
C MET A 1 16.46 31.83 16.67
N ASP A 2 15.69 31.89 15.60
CA ASP A 2 14.55 30.98 15.40
C ASP A 2 15.04 29.65 14.86
N THR A 3 15.09 28.66 15.70
CA THR A 3 15.16 27.28 15.27
C THR A 3 13.74 26.80 15.01
N SER A 4 13.20 27.14 13.85
CA SER A 4 11.97 26.54 13.35
C SER A 4 12.25 25.05 13.10
N GLY A 5 11.92 24.25 14.11
CA GLY A 5 11.87 22.80 13.95
C GLY A 5 10.87 22.47 12.87
N HIS A 6 11.33 22.00 11.72
CA HIS A 6 10.50 21.33 10.75
C HIS A 6 10.03 20.03 11.40
N SER A 7 8.88 20.10 12.06
CA SER A 7 8.17 18.90 12.48
C SER A 7 7.87 18.11 11.22
N SER A 8 8.46 16.94 11.08
CA SER A 8 8.20 16.07 9.94
C SER A 8 6.68 15.81 9.86
N GLN A 9 6.08 15.99 8.68
CA GLN A 9 4.63 15.76 8.47
C GLN A 9 4.22 14.30 8.74
N THR A 10 5.19 13.43 9.01
CA THR A 10 5.00 12.01 9.35
C THR A 10 5.26 11.73 10.83
N ASP A 11 5.39 12.78 11.65
CA ASP A 11 5.59 12.61 13.09
C ASP A 11 4.38 11.92 13.72
N GLY A 12 4.61 10.81 14.44
CA GLY A 12 3.55 9.96 14.99
C GLY A 12 2.94 8.97 14.00
N PHE A 13 3.51 8.84 12.79
CA PHE A 13 3.06 7.83 11.82
C PHE A 13 3.41 6.42 12.32
N ARG A 14 2.41 5.54 12.31
CA ARG A 14 2.59 4.14 12.67
C ARG A 14 1.72 3.25 11.81
N VAL A 15 2.16 2.03 11.60
CA VAL A 15 1.45 0.99 10.86
C VAL A 15 1.20 -0.19 11.79
N GLU A 16 -0.04 -0.66 11.81
CA GLU A 16 -0.46 -1.81 12.61
C GLU A 16 -1.04 -2.89 11.70
N ARG A 17 -0.75 -4.16 12.04
CA ARG A 17 -1.37 -5.27 11.35
C ARG A 17 -2.85 -5.36 11.71
N ALA A 18 -3.72 -5.32 10.70
CA ALA A 18 -5.16 -5.49 10.89
C ALA A 18 -5.50 -6.93 11.25
N GLY A 19 -6.36 -7.11 12.23
CA GLY A 19 -6.78 -8.41 12.70
C GLY A 19 -5.87 -9.06 13.75
N ALA A 20 -4.80 -8.39 14.17
CA ALA A 20 -3.87 -8.91 15.17
C ALA A 20 -4.24 -8.48 16.58
N GLY A 21 -4.09 -9.41 17.55
CA GLY A 21 -4.25 -9.12 18.96
C GLY A 21 -5.68 -8.77 19.38
N ALA A 22 -5.80 -8.21 20.59
CA ALA A 22 -7.10 -7.88 21.21
C ALA A 22 -7.87 -6.77 20.47
N GLY A 23 -7.17 -5.89 19.73
CA GLY A 23 -7.76 -4.83 18.92
C GLY A 23 -8.08 -5.22 17.47
N GLY A 24 -7.96 -6.51 17.14
CA GLY A 24 -8.04 -6.99 15.76
C GLY A 24 -9.32 -6.65 15.01
N ASP A 25 -10.48 -6.72 15.67
CA ASP A 25 -11.76 -6.38 15.05
C ASP A 25 -11.85 -4.88 14.71
N GLY A 26 -11.31 -4.02 15.55
CA GLY A 26 -11.24 -2.57 15.32
C GLY A 26 -10.37 -2.22 14.13
N THR A 27 -9.18 -2.81 14.04
CA THR A 27 -8.26 -2.58 12.92
C THR A 27 -8.77 -3.15 11.60
N LEU A 28 -9.46 -4.28 11.60
CA LEU A 28 -10.16 -4.80 10.41
C LEU A 28 -11.27 -3.86 9.95
N ARG A 29 -12.02 -3.29 10.87
CA ARG A 29 -13.05 -2.28 10.57
C ARG A 29 -12.44 -1.04 9.95
N ASP A 30 -11.33 -0.55 10.50
CA ASP A 30 -10.60 0.61 10.00
C ASP A 30 -10.03 0.34 8.60
N TRP A 31 -9.45 -0.83 8.37
CA TRP A 31 -8.97 -1.23 7.05
C TRP A 31 -10.11 -1.22 6.02
N ARG A 32 -11.25 -1.83 6.39
CA ARG A 32 -12.45 -1.88 5.55
C ARG A 32 -12.97 -0.48 5.22
N HIS A 33 -12.98 0.41 6.21
CA HIS A 33 -13.42 1.79 6.01
C HIS A 33 -12.60 2.49 4.93
N VAL A 34 -11.29 2.43 5.02
CA VAL A 34 -10.39 3.04 4.02
C VAL A 34 -10.59 2.39 2.65
N HIS A 35 -10.63 1.06 2.59
CA HIS A 35 -10.84 0.35 1.32
C HIS A 35 -12.14 0.77 0.64
N ASN A 36 -13.25 0.72 1.35
CA ASN A 36 -14.57 1.01 0.78
C ASN A 36 -14.73 2.48 0.37
N LEU A 37 -14.00 3.38 1.02
CA LEU A 37 -14.01 4.78 0.66
C LEU A 37 -13.17 5.05 -0.60
N VAL A 38 -12.01 4.43 -0.72
CA VAL A 38 -11.08 4.64 -1.85
C VAL A 38 -11.49 3.80 -3.07
N VAL A 39 -12.13 2.66 -2.86
CA VAL A 39 -12.59 1.75 -3.93
C VAL A 39 -14.11 1.54 -3.82
N PRO A 40 -14.91 2.57 -4.07
CA PRO A 40 -16.37 2.49 -3.87
C PRO A 40 -17.08 1.56 -4.87
N THR A 41 -16.41 1.21 -5.96
CA THR A 41 -16.94 0.30 -7.00
C THR A 41 -16.83 -1.17 -6.61
N ALA A 42 -16.03 -1.50 -5.59
CA ALA A 42 -15.83 -2.86 -5.11
C ALA A 42 -15.81 -2.90 -3.57
N PRO A 43 -16.94 -2.53 -2.91
CA PRO A 43 -17.01 -2.53 -1.46
C PRO A 43 -16.95 -3.94 -0.90
N LEU A 44 -16.36 -4.08 0.28
CA LEU A 44 -16.22 -5.34 0.99
C LEU A 44 -17.09 -5.37 2.25
N SER A 45 -17.68 -6.53 2.52
CA SER A 45 -18.35 -6.82 3.78
C SER A 45 -17.33 -7.13 4.89
N PRO A 46 -17.74 -7.10 6.18
CA PRO A 46 -16.86 -7.52 7.27
C PRO A 46 -16.31 -8.95 7.12
N ASP A 47 -17.13 -9.88 6.63
CA ASP A 47 -16.72 -11.28 6.43
C ASP A 47 -15.70 -11.42 5.30
N GLU A 48 -15.87 -10.68 4.20
CA GLU A 48 -14.92 -10.65 3.10
C GLU A 48 -13.55 -10.08 3.53
N VAL A 49 -13.55 -9.09 4.41
CA VAL A 49 -12.30 -8.53 4.97
C VAL A 49 -11.60 -9.56 5.87
N ARG A 50 -12.34 -10.28 6.70
CA ARG A 50 -11.77 -11.36 7.52
C ARG A 50 -11.16 -12.47 6.67
N GLU A 51 -11.85 -12.86 5.60
CA GLU A 51 -11.33 -13.83 4.65
C GLU A 51 -10.04 -13.35 4.00
N ARG A 52 -9.99 -12.09 3.54
CA ARG A 52 -8.78 -11.50 2.98
C ARG A 52 -7.63 -11.44 3.96
N ALA A 53 -7.89 -11.12 5.22
CA ALA A 53 -6.89 -11.10 6.29
C ALA A 53 -6.27 -12.48 6.54
N GLY A 54 -6.97 -13.56 6.24
CA GLY A 54 -6.46 -14.92 6.31
C GLY A 54 -5.54 -15.31 5.16
N ARG A 55 -5.61 -14.60 4.02
CA ARG A 55 -4.82 -14.87 2.82
C ARG A 55 -3.73 -13.84 2.55
N ASN A 56 -3.98 -12.61 2.91
CA ASN A 56 -3.11 -11.47 2.65
C ASN A 56 -2.74 -10.80 3.96
N ARG A 57 -1.61 -10.09 3.97
CA ARG A 57 -1.32 -9.17 5.05
C ARG A 57 -2.07 -7.87 4.81
N LEU A 58 -2.92 -7.51 5.76
CA LEU A 58 -3.64 -6.25 5.79
C LEU A 58 -3.07 -5.39 6.91
N ASP A 59 -2.72 -4.16 6.61
CA ASP A 59 -2.21 -3.20 7.58
C ASP A 59 -3.06 -1.92 7.55
N VAL A 60 -3.14 -1.25 8.70
CA VAL A 60 -3.75 0.07 8.84
C VAL A 60 -2.71 1.09 9.26
N ALA A 61 -2.85 2.30 8.78
CA ALA A 61 -1.93 3.39 9.08
C ALA A 61 -2.63 4.48 9.87
N TYR A 62 -1.95 4.94 10.91
CA TYR A 62 -2.42 6.01 11.78
C TYR A 62 -1.38 7.13 11.86
N LEU A 63 -1.87 8.33 12.06
CA LEU A 63 -1.07 9.49 12.44
C LEU A 63 -1.54 9.91 13.85
N GLY A 64 -0.76 9.55 14.88
CA GLY A 64 -1.27 9.54 16.24
C GLY A 64 -2.44 8.56 16.37
N ASP A 65 -3.61 9.04 16.80
CA ASP A 65 -4.83 8.22 16.92
C ASP A 65 -5.76 8.33 15.71
N VAL A 66 -5.34 9.05 14.67
CA VAL A 66 -6.16 9.32 13.49
C VAL A 66 -5.86 8.30 12.40
N LEU A 67 -6.90 7.59 11.94
CA LEU A 67 -6.80 6.68 10.79
C LEU A 67 -6.53 7.49 9.52
N VAL A 68 -5.45 7.18 8.80
CA VAL A 68 -5.05 7.90 7.59
C VAL A 68 -4.94 7.03 6.35
N GLY A 69 -4.82 5.71 6.50
CA GLY A 69 -4.67 4.84 5.35
C GLY A 69 -4.71 3.36 5.67
N CYS A 70 -4.58 2.56 4.63
CA CYS A 70 -4.46 1.10 4.74
C CYS A 70 -3.53 0.55 3.65
N MET A 71 -3.12 -0.69 3.85
CA MET A 71 -2.23 -1.38 2.93
C MET A 71 -2.60 -2.85 2.83
N THR A 72 -2.40 -3.41 1.65
CA THR A 72 -2.49 -4.85 1.40
C THR A 72 -1.16 -5.32 0.83
N VAL A 73 -0.61 -6.39 1.39
CA VAL A 73 0.46 -7.16 0.77
C VAL A 73 -0.07 -8.55 0.50
N ARG A 74 -0.15 -8.89 -0.79
CA ARG A 74 -0.58 -10.22 -1.25
C ARG A 74 0.64 -11.01 -1.63
N PRO A 75 0.86 -12.20 -1.04
CA PRO A 75 1.97 -13.07 -1.41
C PRO A 75 1.93 -13.46 -2.90
N ALA A 76 3.09 -13.76 -3.46
CA ALA A 76 3.18 -14.31 -4.81
C ALA A 76 2.40 -15.62 -4.92
N ALA A 77 1.76 -15.84 -6.06
CA ALA A 77 1.01 -17.06 -6.36
C ALA A 77 1.27 -17.49 -7.80
N GLY A 78 1.91 -18.65 -7.98
CA GLY A 78 2.31 -19.11 -9.30
C GLY A 78 3.27 -18.13 -9.97
N GLU A 79 2.89 -17.60 -11.13
CA GLU A 79 3.67 -16.58 -11.86
C GLU A 79 3.32 -15.15 -11.44
N ASP A 80 2.28 -14.98 -10.63
CA ASP A 80 1.88 -13.65 -10.15
C ASP A 80 2.86 -13.11 -9.12
N PRO A 81 3.32 -11.87 -9.28
CA PRO A 81 4.24 -11.26 -8.33
C PRO A 81 3.55 -10.93 -6.99
N VAL A 82 4.35 -10.58 -5.99
CA VAL A 82 3.83 -9.98 -4.76
C VAL A 82 3.11 -8.68 -5.10
N VAL A 83 1.90 -8.50 -4.56
CA VAL A 83 1.11 -7.28 -4.77
C VAL A 83 1.19 -6.42 -3.52
N VAL A 84 1.55 -5.15 -3.69
CA VAL A 84 1.54 -4.12 -2.63
C VAL A 84 0.62 -3.00 -3.05
N ILE A 85 -0.43 -2.77 -2.27
CA ILE A 85 -1.41 -1.71 -2.53
C ILE A 85 -1.49 -0.82 -1.29
N ALA A 86 -1.03 0.41 -1.40
CA ALA A 86 -1.13 1.43 -0.36
C ALA A 86 -2.25 2.41 -0.71
N ARG A 87 -3.08 2.74 0.28
CA ARG A 87 -4.18 3.71 0.14
C ARG A 87 -4.13 4.72 1.26
N VAL A 88 -4.16 5.99 0.91
CA VAL A 88 -4.24 7.11 1.86
C VAL A 88 -5.60 7.78 1.67
N LEU A 89 -6.27 8.08 2.78
CA LEU A 89 -7.53 8.82 2.75
C LEU A 89 -7.32 10.19 2.07
N PRO A 90 -8.28 10.66 1.26
CA PRO A 90 -8.11 11.88 0.45
C PRO A 90 -7.64 13.10 1.23
N GLU A 91 -8.19 13.34 2.43
CA GLU A 91 -7.85 14.48 3.29
C GLU A 91 -6.42 14.47 3.83
N TYR A 92 -5.73 13.33 3.77
CA TYR A 92 -4.36 13.16 4.27
C TYR A 92 -3.32 13.01 3.17
N ARG A 93 -3.71 13.12 1.91
CA ARG A 93 -2.80 13.04 0.76
C ARG A 93 -1.91 14.29 0.65
N GLY A 94 -0.78 14.13 -0.05
CA GLY A 94 0.18 15.22 -0.25
C GLY A 94 1.04 15.56 0.96
N ARG A 95 1.14 14.65 1.94
CA ARG A 95 1.91 14.83 3.19
C ARG A 95 3.06 13.83 3.35
N GLY A 96 3.36 13.05 2.32
CA GLY A 96 4.39 12.01 2.37
C GLY A 96 3.95 10.70 3.05
N LEU A 97 2.70 10.58 3.48
CA LEU A 97 2.18 9.37 4.15
C LEU A 97 2.10 8.18 3.19
N GLY A 98 1.73 8.42 1.94
CA GLY A 98 1.72 7.40 0.90
C GLY A 98 3.09 6.80 0.65
N VAL A 99 4.13 7.63 0.64
CA VAL A 99 5.53 7.19 0.52
C VAL A 99 5.92 6.32 1.70
N ALA A 100 5.66 6.78 2.93
CA ALA A 100 5.98 6.05 4.14
C ALA A 100 5.26 4.68 4.20
N LEU A 101 3.98 4.65 3.85
CA LEU A 101 3.18 3.44 3.81
C LEU A 101 3.69 2.47 2.73
N TYR A 102 4.01 3.00 1.56
CA TYR A 102 4.53 2.22 0.45
C TYR A 102 5.89 1.59 0.77
N GLU A 103 6.81 2.35 1.36
CA GLU A 103 8.12 1.86 1.83
C GLU A 103 7.96 0.69 2.81
N HIS A 104 6.98 0.78 3.71
CA HIS A 104 6.63 -0.30 4.63
C HIS A 104 6.18 -1.57 3.88
N GLY A 105 5.35 -1.43 2.86
CA GLY A 105 4.90 -2.54 2.02
C GLY A 105 6.02 -3.16 1.19
N LEU A 106 6.91 -2.34 0.63
CA LEU A 106 8.06 -2.82 -0.11
C LEU A 106 9.04 -3.59 0.77
N ALA A 107 9.25 -3.14 2.02
CA ALA A 107 10.07 -3.87 2.97
C ALA A 107 9.51 -5.27 3.25
N GLN A 108 8.20 -5.39 3.42
CA GLN A 108 7.55 -6.69 3.57
C GLN A 108 7.67 -7.56 2.31
N ALA A 109 7.50 -6.98 1.13
CA ALA A 109 7.66 -7.70 -0.13
C ALA A 109 9.09 -8.29 -0.27
N ARG A 110 10.11 -7.53 0.14
CA ARG A 110 11.50 -8.01 0.16
C ARG A 110 11.69 -9.17 1.14
N GLU A 111 11.04 -9.12 2.30
CA GLU A 111 11.06 -10.22 3.27
C GLU A 111 10.46 -11.51 2.68
N PHE A 112 9.48 -11.39 1.79
CA PHE A 112 8.93 -12.52 1.03
C PHE A 112 9.80 -12.96 -0.15
N GLY A 113 10.95 -12.33 -0.37
CA GLY A 113 11.85 -12.65 -1.47
C GLY A 113 11.40 -12.13 -2.83
N ALA A 114 10.53 -11.11 -2.86
CA ALA A 114 10.02 -10.54 -4.11
C ALA A 114 11.14 -9.93 -4.94
N VAL A 115 11.15 -10.25 -6.24
CA VAL A 115 12.01 -9.61 -7.26
C VAL A 115 11.24 -8.59 -8.07
N THR A 116 9.95 -8.75 -8.18
CA THR A 116 9.00 -7.81 -8.81
C THR A 116 7.84 -7.59 -7.86
N VAL A 117 7.39 -6.36 -7.76
CA VAL A 117 6.21 -5.97 -6.99
C VAL A 117 5.18 -5.39 -7.94
N ARG A 118 3.93 -5.82 -7.79
CA ARG A 118 2.79 -5.26 -8.52
C ARG A 118 1.98 -4.35 -7.60
N THR A 119 1.48 -3.26 -8.15
CA THR A 119 0.40 -2.48 -7.54
C THR A 119 -0.78 -2.42 -8.48
N VAL A 120 -1.95 -2.08 -7.93
CA VAL A 120 -3.19 -1.96 -8.69
C VAL A 120 -3.81 -0.60 -8.42
N VAL A 121 -4.13 0.12 -9.48
CA VAL A 121 -4.74 1.46 -9.41
C VAL A 121 -6.02 1.47 -10.23
N LEU A 122 -7.08 2.11 -9.71
CA LEU A 122 -8.28 2.36 -10.50
C LEU A 122 -8.01 3.46 -11.53
N GLU A 123 -8.55 3.29 -12.73
CA GLU A 123 -8.49 4.30 -13.81
C GLU A 123 -9.04 5.67 -13.36
N THR A 124 -10.03 5.65 -12.45
CA THR A 124 -10.63 6.87 -11.88
C THR A 124 -9.79 7.51 -10.77
N ASN A 125 -8.62 6.95 -10.46
CA ASN A 125 -7.69 7.50 -9.48
C ASN A 125 -6.39 8.00 -10.16
N PRO A 126 -6.41 9.16 -10.84
CA PRO A 126 -5.25 9.68 -11.55
C PRO A 126 -4.09 10.04 -10.60
N GLU A 127 -4.37 10.42 -9.36
CA GLU A 127 -3.33 10.70 -8.34
C GLU A 127 -2.55 9.44 -7.98
N GLY A 128 -3.25 8.32 -7.77
CA GLY A 128 -2.61 7.01 -7.51
C GLY A 128 -1.77 6.55 -8.70
N LEU A 129 -2.23 6.76 -9.91
CA LEU A 129 -1.48 6.40 -11.11
C LEU A 129 -0.20 7.26 -11.23
N ARG A 130 -0.31 8.57 -11.05
CA ARG A 130 0.87 9.47 -11.07
C ARG A 130 1.88 9.10 -9.98
N PHE A 131 1.39 8.76 -8.79
CA PHE A 131 2.24 8.32 -7.68
C PHE A 131 3.04 7.07 -8.07
N ALA A 132 2.39 6.05 -8.61
CA ALA A 132 3.03 4.81 -9.03
C ALA A 132 4.07 5.05 -10.14
N LEU A 133 3.71 5.80 -11.18
CA LEU A 133 4.61 6.11 -12.29
C LEU A 133 5.83 6.91 -11.82
N ALA A 134 5.65 7.87 -10.91
CA ALA A 134 6.75 8.66 -10.34
C ALA A 134 7.70 7.80 -9.50
N ARG A 135 7.26 6.65 -9.00
CA ARG A 135 8.05 5.67 -8.25
C ARG A 135 8.75 4.64 -9.12
N GLY A 136 8.59 4.72 -10.43
CA GLY A 136 9.23 3.81 -11.38
C GLY A 136 8.39 2.60 -11.76
N PHE A 137 7.14 2.50 -11.32
CA PHE A 137 6.23 1.46 -11.78
C PHE A 137 5.91 1.66 -13.26
N VAL A 138 5.73 0.56 -13.97
CA VAL A 138 5.38 0.52 -15.39
C VAL A 138 4.05 -0.20 -15.54
N GLU A 139 3.12 0.39 -16.28
CA GLU A 139 1.84 -0.25 -16.60
C GLU A 139 2.06 -1.52 -17.41
N VAL A 140 1.49 -2.64 -16.95
CA VAL A 140 1.61 -3.94 -17.62
C VAL A 140 0.28 -4.47 -18.14
N GLU A 141 -0.83 -4.13 -17.50
CA GLU A 141 -2.15 -4.58 -17.91
C GLU A 141 -3.23 -3.59 -17.47
N ARG A 142 -4.29 -3.52 -18.27
CA ARG A 142 -5.50 -2.75 -17.96
C ARG A 142 -6.71 -3.61 -18.28
N TYR A 143 -7.61 -3.78 -17.31
CA TYR A 143 -8.74 -4.68 -17.44
C TYR A 143 -9.98 -4.19 -16.69
N VAL A 144 -11.15 -4.64 -17.13
CA VAL A 144 -12.44 -4.38 -16.47
C VAL A 144 -12.97 -5.70 -15.96
N LEU A 145 -13.31 -5.78 -14.67
CA LEU A 145 -13.91 -6.96 -14.09
C LEU A 145 -15.36 -7.14 -14.56
N PRO A 146 -15.87 -8.40 -14.65
CA PRO A 146 -17.26 -8.64 -14.98
C PRO A 146 -18.23 -7.88 -14.07
N GLY A 147 -19.13 -7.08 -14.66
CA GLY A 147 -20.08 -6.25 -13.93
C GLY A 147 -19.56 -4.85 -13.58
N ASP A 148 -18.27 -4.58 -13.75
CA ASP A 148 -17.68 -3.26 -13.53
C ASP A 148 -17.69 -2.43 -14.82
N THR A 149 -17.59 -1.11 -14.66
CA THR A 149 -17.45 -0.15 -15.76
C THR A 149 -16.12 0.63 -15.71
N VAL A 150 -15.39 0.48 -14.61
CA VAL A 150 -14.11 1.16 -14.37
C VAL A 150 -12.97 0.15 -14.49
N ALA A 151 -11.92 0.53 -15.22
CA ALA A 151 -10.77 -0.33 -15.39
C ALA A 151 -9.84 -0.31 -14.16
N PHE A 152 -9.26 -1.48 -13.88
CA PHE A 152 -8.10 -1.62 -13.00
C PHE A 152 -6.83 -1.56 -13.87
N ILE A 153 -5.79 -0.95 -13.32
CA ILE A 153 -4.49 -0.82 -13.97
C ILE A 153 -3.46 -1.52 -13.09
N ASP A 154 -2.85 -2.57 -13.61
CA ASP A 154 -1.73 -3.24 -12.98
C ASP A 154 -0.41 -2.60 -13.42
N LEU A 155 0.44 -2.27 -12.45
CA LEU A 155 1.76 -1.71 -12.69
C LEU A 155 2.79 -2.52 -11.91
N ASP A 156 3.90 -2.81 -12.55
CA ASP A 156 5.00 -3.59 -11.97
C ASP A 156 6.24 -2.72 -11.73
N LEU A 157 6.94 -3.03 -10.65
CA LEU A 157 8.24 -2.46 -10.31
C LEU A 157 9.22 -3.60 -10.04
N ASP A 158 10.31 -3.62 -10.79
CA ASP A 158 11.41 -4.52 -10.49
C ASP A 158 12.19 -4.02 -9.28
N LEU A 159 12.31 -4.87 -8.28
CA LEU A 159 13.15 -4.63 -7.12
C LEU A 159 14.57 -5.05 -7.51
N ASP A 160 15.44 -4.08 -7.83
CA ASP A 160 16.80 -4.36 -8.20
C ASP A 160 17.59 -4.88 -6.99
N PRO A 161 18.02 -6.16 -6.97
CA PRO A 161 18.83 -6.71 -5.89
C PRO A 161 20.27 -6.21 -5.92
N GLY A 162 20.68 -5.46 -6.96
CA GLY A 162 22.08 -5.07 -7.18
C GLY A 162 22.50 -3.77 -6.53
N LEU A 163 21.57 -2.91 -6.10
CA LEU A 163 21.92 -1.60 -5.54
C LEU A 163 22.30 -1.63 -4.05
N ASP A 164 21.94 -2.70 -3.33
CA ASP A 164 22.31 -2.86 -1.92
C ASP A 164 23.62 -3.62 -1.68
N LEU A 165 24.35 -4.01 -2.73
CA LEU A 165 25.53 -4.86 -2.64
C LEU A 165 26.77 -4.31 -3.37
N GLU A 166 26.91 -2.99 -3.46
CA GLU A 166 28.24 -2.45 -3.70
C GLU A 166 28.93 -2.29 -2.33
N PRO A 167 29.74 -3.26 -1.89
CA PRO A 167 30.70 -2.95 -0.86
C PRO A 167 31.60 -1.89 -1.44
N ALA A 168 31.75 -0.76 -0.74
CA ALA A 168 32.72 0.25 -1.09
C ALA A 168 33.99 -0.46 -1.53
N ALA A 169 34.37 -0.30 -2.79
CA ALA A 169 35.63 -0.83 -3.29
C ALA A 169 36.74 -0.23 -2.44
N THR A 170 37.27 -1.02 -1.55
CA THR A 170 38.51 -0.70 -0.88
C THR A 170 39.58 -0.82 -1.92
N ALA A 171 40.01 0.34 -2.41
CA ALA A 171 41.25 0.41 -3.16
C ALA A 171 42.40 0.20 -2.21
#